data_73cf1a2e6c52007fc04cf836649df849
#
_entry.id   73cf1a2e6c52007fc04cf836649df849
#
_cell.length_a   1.000
_cell.length_b   1.000
_cell.length_c   1.000
_cell.angle_alpha   90.00
_cell.angle_beta   90.00
_cell.angle_gamma   90.00
#
_symmetry.space_group_name_H-M   'P 1'
#
loop_
_entity.id
_entity.type
_entity.pdbx_description
1 polymer ?
#
loop_
_entity_poly.entity_id
_entity_poly.type
_entity_poly.pdbx_seq_one_letter_code
_entity_poly.pdbx_strand_id
1 'polypeptide(L)'
;MSNLSVIKTPTEPYRLVKEINGKYFEIDGLKNLSDALVMRLADFRKKYETAGSKEIKGELAAPVAIDTEVWGAGVTYQRSRDARKEESGIPDVYQLVYEADRPELFFKATARRTVGHLAEVGIRADALTSVPEPEVAIVLNKFGELIGMSICNDMTSRNIEGENPLYLSQAKIYYGSNALGPMIRPIWEIIDHNALGIYAKIERAGSIVWQAETSLKSLNRTFDDLIDYLFRCQYFPVGVILSTGTGIVPPLDISLLAQDLVTITVDQIGTLVNRVALTPEDINYRIKQ
;
A
#
# COMPACT_ATOMS: atom_id res chain seq x y z
N MET A 1 -18.64 7.76 -10.92
CA MET A 1 -17.25 7.74 -10.44
C MET A 1 -16.46 6.78 -11.27
N SER A 2 -15.23 7.10 -11.59
CA SER A 2 -14.35 6.21 -12.34
C SER A 2 -13.02 6.00 -11.60
N ASN A 3 -12.39 4.85 -11.83
CA ASN A 3 -11.14 4.46 -11.18
C ASN A 3 -10.10 4.07 -12.21
N LEU A 4 -8.84 4.12 -11.81
CA LEU A 4 -7.74 3.54 -12.56
C LEU A 4 -7.44 2.16 -11.94
N SER A 5 -7.62 1.10 -12.71
CA SER A 5 -7.45 -0.27 -12.24
C SER A 5 -6.40 -0.99 -13.06
N VAL A 6 -5.80 -2.01 -12.48
CA VAL A 6 -4.94 -2.97 -13.17
C VAL A 6 -5.65 -4.32 -13.18
N ILE A 7 -5.73 -4.94 -14.34
CA ILE A 7 -6.34 -6.25 -14.52
C ILE A 7 -5.35 -7.24 -15.10
N LYS A 8 -5.54 -8.51 -14.78
CA LYS A 8 -4.88 -9.65 -15.43
C LYS A 8 -5.77 -10.16 -16.55
N THR A 9 -5.21 -10.23 -17.75
CA THR A 9 -5.83 -10.88 -18.91
C THR A 9 -5.05 -12.15 -19.27
N PRO A 10 -5.52 -13.01 -20.17
CA PRO A 10 -4.78 -14.21 -20.61
C PRO A 10 -3.38 -13.91 -21.17
N THR A 11 -3.16 -12.70 -21.69
CA THR A 11 -1.93 -12.31 -22.38
C THR A 11 -1.14 -11.21 -21.66
N GLU A 12 -1.77 -10.46 -20.75
CA GLU A 12 -1.16 -9.29 -20.08
C GLU A 12 -1.43 -9.36 -18.57
N PRO A 13 -0.40 -9.58 -17.73
CA PRO A 13 -0.58 -9.70 -16.27
C PRO A 13 -0.83 -8.37 -15.55
N TYR A 14 -0.53 -7.23 -16.20
CA TYR A 14 -0.61 -5.88 -15.60
C TYR A 14 -1.26 -4.89 -16.59
N ARG A 15 -2.45 -5.21 -17.10
CA ARG A 15 -3.15 -4.33 -18.06
C ARG A 15 -3.80 -3.16 -17.32
N LEU A 16 -3.40 -1.92 -17.64
CA LEU A 16 -4.01 -0.70 -17.12
C LEU A 16 -5.35 -0.45 -17.82
N VAL A 17 -6.36 -0.11 -17.04
CA VAL A 17 -7.73 0.15 -17.52
C VAL A 17 -8.39 1.26 -16.73
N LYS A 18 -9.36 1.93 -17.35
CA LYS A 18 -10.33 2.77 -16.66
C LYS A 18 -11.51 1.89 -16.23
N GLU A 19 -11.84 1.93 -14.97
CA GLU A 19 -13.01 1.25 -14.42
C GLU A 19 -14.18 2.23 -14.30
N ILE A 20 -15.34 1.83 -14.79
CA ILE A 20 -16.60 2.56 -14.68
C ILE A 20 -17.69 1.54 -14.33
N ASN A 21 -18.29 1.66 -13.15
CA ASN A 21 -19.38 0.80 -12.68
C ASN A 21 -19.06 -0.72 -12.80
N GLY A 22 -17.84 -1.12 -12.43
CA GLY A 22 -17.39 -2.52 -12.46
C GLY A 22 -17.03 -3.05 -13.87
N LYS A 23 -17.03 -2.20 -14.88
CA LYS A 23 -16.57 -2.53 -16.23
C LYS A 23 -15.22 -1.88 -16.51
N TYR A 24 -14.37 -2.57 -17.23
CA TYR A 24 -13.02 -2.13 -17.55
C TYR A 24 -12.93 -1.67 -19.01
N PHE A 25 -12.32 -0.51 -19.22
CA PHE A 25 -12.18 0.11 -20.52
C PHE A 25 -10.71 0.41 -20.83
N GLU A 26 -10.32 0.23 -22.08
CA GLU A 26 -9.00 0.57 -22.57
C GLU A 26 -8.73 2.08 -22.46
N ILE A 27 -7.50 2.44 -22.11
CA ILE A 27 -7.01 3.82 -22.19
C ILE A 27 -6.03 3.87 -23.37
N ASP A 28 -6.37 4.61 -24.41
CA ASP A 28 -5.61 4.64 -25.66
C ASP A 28 -4.13 4.97 -25.45
N GLY A 29 -3.27 4.06 -25.94
CA GLY A 29 -1.81 4.21 -25.85
C GLY A 29 -1.20 3.95 -24.46
N LEU A 30 -1.99 3.47 -23.49
CA LEU A 30 -1.50 3.06 -22.17
C LEU A 30 -1.78 1.57 -21.95
N LYS A 31 -0.73 0.77 -21.75
CA LYS A 31 -0.84 -0.67 -21.53
C LYS A 31 -0.70 -1.06 -20.06
N ASN A 32 0.16 -0.39 -19.34
CA ASN A 32 0.45 -0.66 -17.94
C ASN A 32 0.56 0.65 -17.12
N LEU A 33 0.72 0.54 -15.82
CA LEU A 33 0.78 1.70 -14.94
C LEU A 33 2.00 2.59 -15.24
N SER A 34 3.14 2.01 -15.59
CA SER A 34 4.36 2.77 -15.91
C SER A 34 4.15 3.70 -17.11
N ASP A 35 3.35 3.28 -18.11
CA ASP A 35 3.01 4.15 -19.26
C ASP A 35 2.29 5.44 -18.82
N ALA A 36 1.45 5.35 -17.80
CA ALA A 36 0.77 6.52 -17.22
C ALA A 36 1.73 7.36 -16.37
N LEU A 37 2.60 6.71 -15.59
CA LEU A 37 3.48 7.39 -14.64
C LEU A 37 4.70 8.08 -15.31
N VAL A 38 4.98 7.84 -16.57
CA VAL A 38 5.98 8.63 -17.32
C VAL A 38 5.42 9.92 -17.92
N MET A 39 4.10 10.14 -17.82
CA MET A 39 3.42 11.33 -18.35
C MET A 39 3.29 12.42 -17.28
N ARG A 40 3.15 13.69 -17.71
CA ARG A 40 2.67 14.76 -16.84
C ARG A 40 1.21 14.51 -16.46
N LEU A 41 0.84 14.91 -15.24
CA LEU A 41 -0.52 14.74 -14.71
C LEU A 41 -1.60 15.26 -15.68
N ALA A 42 -1.41 16.46 -16.25
CA ALA A 42 -2.37 17.05 -17.17
C ALA A 42 -2.57 16.23 -18.45
N ASP A 43 -1.49 15.67 -19.01
CA ASP A 43 -1.54 14.85 -20.23
C ASP A 43 -2.18 13.48 -19.95
N PHE A 44 -1.83 12.88 -18.82
CA PHE A 44 -2.45 11.64 -18.35
C PHE A 44 -3.96 11.83 -18.14
N ARG A 45 -4.36 12.88 -17.41
CA ARG A 45 -5.76 13.21 -17.13
C ARG A 45 -6.56 13.34 -18.43
N LYS A 46 -6.04 14.05 -19.43
CA LYS A 46 -6.69 14.21 -20.73
C LYS A 46 -6.94 12.85 -21.42
N LYS A 47 -5.95 11.95 -21.42
CA LYS A 47 -6.12 10.58 -21.96
C LYS A 47 -7.15 9.77 -21.17
N TYR A 48 -7.10 9.85 -19.87
CA TYR A 48 -8.01 9.15 -18.97
C TYR A 48 -9.46 9.62 -19.14
N GLU A 49 -9.71 10.92 -19.27
CA GLU A 49 -11.04 11.50 -19.44
C GLU A 49 -11.68 11.06 -20.75
N THR A 50 -10.91 10.91 -21.82
CA THR A 50 -11.39 10.47 -23.14
C THR A 50 -11.52 8.94 -23.28
N ALA A 51 -10.99 8.16 -22.31
CA ALA A 51 -11.07 6.70 -22.34
C ALA A 51 -12.49 6.20 -22.04
N GLY A 52 -12.87 5.04 -22.62
CA GLY A 52 -14.13 4.38 -22.30
C GLY A 52 -14.90 3.82 -23.50
N SER A 53 -14.26 3.77 -24.69
CA SER A 53 -14.92 3.26 -25.91
C SER A 53 -14.82 1.74 -26.09
N LYS A 54 -13.74 1.10 -25.60
CA LYS A 54 -13.48 -0.33 -25.80
C LYS A 54 -13.43 -1.06 -24.46
N GLU A 55 -14.42 -1.92 -24.21
CA GLU A 55 -14.48 -2.75 -23.01
C GLU A 55 -13.45 -3.89 -23.10
N ILE A 56 -12.74 -4.15 -21.98
CA ILE A 56 -11.79 -5.24 -21.81
C ILE A 56 -12.25 -6.11 -20.65
N LYS A 57 -12.09 -7.44 -20.77
CA LYS A 57 -12.37 -8.39 -19.68
C LYS A 57 -11.07 -8.86 -19.04
N GLY A 58 -11.09 -9.01 -17.72
CA GLY A 58 -9.97 -9.51 -16.96
C GLY A 58 -10.30 -9.58 -15.47
N GLU A 59 -9.38 -10.12 -14.70
CA GLU A 59 -9.47 -10.22 -13.24
C GLU A 59 -8.71 -9.05 -12.61
N LEU A 60 -9.28 -8.45 -11.57
CA LEU A 60 -8.63 -7.37 -10.84
C LEU A 60 -7.29 -7.85 -10.26
N ALA A 61 -6.25 -7.06 -10.42
CA ALA A 61 -4.90 -7.31 -9.92
C ALA A 61 -4.42 -6.14 -9.04
N ALA A 62 -3.27 -6.32 -8.38
CA ALA A 62 -2.64 -5.21 -7.68
C ALA A 62 -2.38 -4.05 -8.66
N PRO A 63 -2.64 -2.79 -8.26
CA PRO A 63 -2.46 -1.64 -9.13
C PRO A 63 -0.98 -1.24 -9.26
N VAL A 64 -0.19 -2.13 -9.86
CA VAL A 64 1.25 -1.99 -10.11
C VAL A 64 1.57 -2.34 -11.56
N ALA A 65 2.74 -1.94 -12.04
CA ALA A 65 3.42 -2.48 -13.21
C ALA A 65 4.62 -3.31 -12.74
N ILE A 66 5.24 -4.10 -13.63
CA ILE A 66 6.32 -5.03 -13.26
C ILE A 66 7.53 -4.34 -12.62
N ASP A 67 7.80 -3.11 -13.00
CA ASP A 67 8.90 -2.26 -12.57
C ASP A 67 8.50 -1.24 -11.49
N THR A 68 7.27 -1.32 -10.97
CA THR A 68 6.81 -0.46 -9.88
C THR A 68 7.57 -0.76 -8.60
N GLU A 69 8.10 0.29 -7.99
CA GLU A 69 8.61 0.28 -6.62
C GLU A 69 7.54 0.79 -5.65
N VAL A 70 7.44 0.15 -4.49
CA VAL A 70 6.61 0.60 -3.36
C VAL A 70 7.55 0.98 -2.22
N TRP A 71 7.42 2.20 -1.73
CA TRP A 71 8.13 2.73 -0.57
C TRP A 71 7.14 2.95 0.56
N GLY A 72 7.62 2.98 1.79
CA GLY A 72 6.84 3.28 2.99
C GLY A 72 7.41 4.47 3.73
N ALA A 73 6.55 5.18 4.46
CA ALA A 73 6.91 6.22 5.41
C ALA A 73 6.57 5.75 6.82
N GLY A 74 7.57 5.67 7.70
CA GLY A 74 7.40 5.23 9.07
C GLY A 74 7.12 6.39 10.03
N VAL A 75 6.50 6.07 11.17
CA VAL A 75 6.31 6.98 12.33
C VAL A 75 5.65 8.31 11.95
N THR A 76 4.70 8.28 11.03
CA THR A 76 4.03 9.49 10.52
C THR A 76 2.80 9.92 11.31
N TYR A 77 2.32 9.09 12.24
CA TYR A 77 1.20 9.38 13.15
C TYR A 77 1.65 9.29 14.59
N GLN A 78 1.01 10.07 15.48
CA GLN A 78 1.28 10.00 16.92
C GLN A 78 1.06 8.59 17.48
N ARG A 79 -0.05 7.93 17.09
CA ARG A 79 -0.34 6.55 17.54
C ARG A 79 0.73 5.55 17.05
N SER A 80 1.23 5.71 15.83
CA SER A 80 2.31 4.87 15.29
C SER A 80 3.59 5.03 16.13
N ARG A 81 3.99 6.27 16.44
CA ARG A 81 5.09 6.57 17.35
C ARG A 81 4.91 5.88 18.71
N ASP A 82 3.73 6.02 19.31
CA ASP A 82 3.46 5.48 20.65
C ASP A 82 3.49 3.95 20.64
N ALA A 83 2.90 3.29 19.62
CA ALA A 83 2.96 1.84 19.44
C ALA A 83 4.41 1.34 19.29
N ARG A 84 5.23 2.01 18.48
CA ARG A 84 6.65 1.67 18.33
C ARG A 84 7.45 1.82 19.62
N LYS A 85 7.15 2.83 20.43
CA LYS A 85 7.77 3.00 21.74
C LYS A 85 7.39 1.88 22.71
N GLU A 86 6.14 1.40 22.67
CA GLU A 86 5.66 0.27 23.47
C GLU A 86 6.33 -1.06 23.08
N GLU A 87 6.66 -1.23 21.79
CA GLU A 87 7.20 -2.46 21.19
C GLU A 87 8.73 -2.57 21.26
N SER A 88 9.42 -1.45 21.30
CA SER A 88 10.88 -1.39 21.10
C SER A 88 11.67 -1.37 22.41
N GLY A 89 12.82 -2.07 22.39
CA GLY A 89 13.87 -1.93 23.40
C GLY A 89 14.61 -0.58 23.36
N ILE A 90 14.39 0.26 22.32
CA ILE A 90 15.02 1.58 22.12
C ILE A 90 13.93 2.62 21.77
N PRO A 91 13.05 2.96 22.71
CA PRO A 91 11.86 3.78 22.44
C PRO A 91 12.19 5.21 22.00
N ASP A 92 13.32 5.77 22.38
CA ASP A 92 13.68 7.17 22.11
C ASP A 92 13.92 7.44 20.62
N VAL A 93 14.35 6.43 19.84
CA VAL A 93 14.59 6.60 18.39
C VAL A 93 13.31 6.97 17.65
N TYR A 94 12.17 6.42 18.04
CA TYR A 94 10.87 6.69 17.40
C TYR A 94 10.34 8.09 17.73
N GLN A 95 10.62 8.59 18.94
CA GLN A 95 10.32 9.98 19.28
C GLN A 95 11.17 10.94 18.45
N LEU A 96 12.46 10.67 18.34
CA LEU A 96 13.38 11.50 17.56
C LEU A 96 12.98 11.55 16.08
N VAL A 97 12.60 10.41 15.49
CA VAL A 97 12.14 10.36 14.07
C VAL A 97 10.81 11.10 13.88
N TYR A 98 9.88 10.98 14.83
CA TYR A 98 8.59 11.68 14.76
C TYR A 98 8.76 13.21 14.76
N GLU A 99 9.74 13.73 15.52
CA GLU A 99 10.02 15.15 15.67
C GLU A 99 11.04 15.69 14.65
N ALA A 100 11.79 14.81 13.99
CA ALA A 100 12.84 15.22 13.05
C ALA A 100 12.26 15.88 11.78
N ASP A 101 13.03 16.76 11.14
CA ASP A 101 12.68 17.30 9.82
C ASP A 101 12.66 16.19 8.76
N ARG A 102 13.63 15.26 8.81
CA ARG A 102 13.73 14.14 7.88
C ARG A 102 12.78 13.01 8.28
N PRO A 103 11.81 12.63 7.40
CA PRO A 103 10.95 11.49 7.64
C PRO A 103 11.74 10.18 7.52
N GLU A 104 11.26 9.13 8.18
CA GLU A 104 11.64 7.77 7.86
C GLU A 104 11.02 7.37 6.53
N LEU A 105 11.86 7.03 5.55
CA LEU A 105 11.44 6.47 4.27
C LEU A 105 12.20 5.19 4.02
N PHE A 106 11.50 4.12 3.67
CA PHE A 106 12.11 2.81 3.43
C PHE A 106 11.51 2.14 2.20
N PHE A 107 12.33 1.33 1.54
CA PHE A 107 11.86 0.48 0.46
C PHE A 107 10.97 -0.63 1.03
N LYS A 108 9.74 -0.78 0.50
CA LYS A 108 8.76 -1.77 0.99
C LYS A 108 8.66 -2.99 0.10
N ALA A 109 8.42 -2.80 -1.17
CA ALA A 109 8.21 -3.93 -2.07
C ALA A 109 8.47 -3.58 -3.54
N THR A 110 8.71 -4.63 -4.33
CA THR A 110 8.54 -4.59 -5.78
C THR A 110 7.13 -5.07 -6.15
N ALA A 111 6.74 -4.87 -7.41
CA ALA A 111 5.50 -5.42 -7.94
C ALA A 111 5.36 -6.94 -7.69
N ARG A 112 6.45 -7.70 -7.78
CA ARG A 112 6.47 -9.17 -7.58
C ARG A 112 6.19 -9.60 -6.13
N ARG A 113 6.31 -8.70 -5.16
CA ARG A 113 6.01 -8.93 -3.73
C ARG A 113 4.74 -8.24 -3.29
N THR A 114 4.04 -7.56 -4.21
CA THR A 114 2.79 -6.85 -3.95
C THR A 114 1.62 -7.70 -4.44
N VAL A 115 0.68 -7.96 -3.55
CA VAL A 115 -0.55 -8.69 -3.85
C VAL A 115 -1.73 -7.73 -3.96
N GLY A 116 -2.80 -8.13 -4.65
CA GLY A 116 -4.00 -7.33 -4.86
C GLY A 116 -5.13 -7.64 -3.89
N HIS A 117 -6.27 -7.04 -4.17
CA HIS A 117 -7.52 -7.31 -3.48
C HIS A 117 -7.91 -8.79 -3.63
N LEU A 118 -8.40 -9.39 -2.54
CA LEU A 118 -8.77 -10.80 -2.38
C LEU A 118 -7.61 -11.81 -2.48
N ALA A 119 -6.38 -11.35 -2.70
CA ALA A 119 -5.20 -12.21 -2.65
C ALA A 119 -4.70 -12.42 -1.21
N GLU A 120 -3.82 -13.41 -1.04
CA GLU A 120 -3.24 -13.73 0.26
C GLU A 120 -2.08 -12.81 0.62
N VAL A 121 -2.12 -12.24 1.84
CA VAL A 121 -0.97 -11.59 2.48
C VAL A 121 -0.26 -12.57 3.39
N GLY A 122 1.06 -12.39 3.55
CA GLY A 122 1.90 -13.30 4.32
C GLY A 122 2.13 -12.86 5.77
N ILE A 123 2.24 -13.83 6.66
CA ILE A 123 2.89 -13.71 7.97
C ILE A 123 4.08 -14.66 8.00
N ARG A 124 5.21 -14.21 8.54
CA ARG A 124 6.46 -14.99 8.57
C ARG A 124 6.35 -16.19 9.50
N ALA A 125 6.83 -17.37 9.08
CA ALA A 125 6.85 -18.57 9.92
C ALA A 125 7.85 -18.46 11.09
N ASP A 126 8.90 -17.62 10.94
CA ASP A 126 9.92 -17.36 11.96
C ASP A 126 9.59 -16.16 12.86
N ALA A 127 8.39 -15.58 12.76
CA ALA A 127 7.96 -14.46 13.57
C ALA A 127 6.92 -14.90 14.61
N LEU A 128 7.00 -14.33 15.81
CA LEU A 128 6.06 -14.57 16.90
C LEU A 128 4.77 -13.77 16.75
N THR A 129 4.89 -12.52 16.27
CA THR A 129 3.75 -11.60 16.13
C THR A 129 3.81 -10.87 14.79
N SER A 130 2.67 -10.81 14.12
CA SER A 130 2.49 -10.08 12.86
C SER A 130 1.21 -9.28 12.89
N VAL A 131 1.22 -8.10 12.29
CA VAL A 131 0.07 -7.17 12.25
C VAL A 131 -0.13 -6.58 10.88
N PRO A 132 -1.36 -6.18 10.54
CA PRO A 132 -1.60 -5.29 9.42
C PRO A 132 -1.31 -3.85 9.83
N GLU A 133 -0.82 -3.06 8.92
CA GLU A 133 -0.73 -1.61 9.01
C GLU A 133 -1.56 -0.99 7.88
N PRO A 134 -2.79 -0.53 8.21
CA PRO A 134 -3.68 0.11 7.25
C PRO A 134 -3.23 1.50 6.88
N GLU A 135 -3.00 1.74 5.58
CA GLU A 135 -2.42 2.99 5.08
C GLU A 135 -3.09 3.47 3.81
N VAL A 136 -3.01 4.77 3.56
CA VAL A 136 -3.21 5.33 2.23
C VAL A 136 -1.88 5.30 1.49
N ALA A 137 -1.90 4.84 0.25
CA ALA A 137 -0.76 4.88 -0.66
C ALA A 137 -0.98 5.98 -1.71
N ILE A 138 -0.01 6.87 -1.88
CA ILE A 138 0.01 7.87 -2.93
C ILE A 138 0.77 7.37 -4.14
N VAL A 139 0.22 7.56 -5.33
CA VAL A 139 0.80 7.13 -6.61
C VAL A 139 1.39 8.34 -7.30
N LEU A 140 2.69 8.34 -7.52
CA LEU A 140 3.47 9.46 -8.01
C LEU A 140 4.06 9.15 -9.39
N ASN A 141 3.95 10.08 -10.32
CA ASN A 141 4.62 9.96 -11.59
C ASN A 141 6.13 10.28 -11.45
N LYS A 142 6.89 10.09 -12.53
CA LYS A 142 8.35 10.34 -12.54
C LYS A 142 8.75 11.80 -12.24
N PHE A 143 7.79 12.71 -12.21
CA PHE A 143 8.01 14.14 -11.92
C PHE A 143 7.62 14.50 -10.47
N GLY A 144 7.19 13.50 -9.65
CA GLY A 144 6.70 13.72 -8.29
C GLY A 144 5.27 14.27 -8.24
N GLU A 145 4.53 14.31 -9.37
CA GLU A 145 3.14 14.75 -9.38
C GLU A 145 2.23 13.63 -8.85
N LEU A 146 1.31 13.97 -7.96
CA LEU A 146 0.34 13.03 -7.37
C LEU A 146 -0.75 12.68 -8.40
N ILE A 147 -0.70 11.44 -8.88
CA ILE A 147 -1.63 10.91 -9.88
C ILE A 147 -2.94 10.44 -9.25
N GLY A 148 -2.85 9.82 -8.08
CA GLY A 148 -4.01 9.27 -7.38
C GLY A 148 -3.62 8.56 -6.09
N MET A 149 -4.62 7.94 -5.45
CA MET A 149 -4.46 7.25 -4.18
C MET A 149 -5.02 5.84 -4.24
N SER A 150 -4.43 4.95 -3.47
CA SER A 150 -4.85 3.56 -3.27
C SER A 150 -4.79 3.20 -1.79
N ILE A 151 -5.20 1.98 -1.45
CA ILE A 151 -5.08 1.44 -0.10
C ILE A 151 -3.86 0.53 -0.06
N CYS A 152 -3.03 0.67 0.99
CA CYS A 152 -1.93 -0.23 1.28
C CYS A 152 -2.20 -0.98 2.59
N ASN A 153 -1.86 -2.25 2.61
CA ASN A 153 -1.67 -3.03 3.82
C ASN A 153 -0.16 -3.33 3.95
N ASP A 154 0.52 -2.53 4.78
CA ASP A 154 1.93 -2.71 5.10
C ASP A 154 2.06 -3.80 6.17
N MET A 155 2.07 -5.07 5.74
CA MET A 155 2.21 -6.22 6.65
C MET A 155 3.55 -6.17 7.37
N THR A 156 3.49 -6.29 8.70
CA THR A 156 4.65 -6.11 9.58
C THR A 156 4.85 -7.30 10.49
N SER A 157 6.09 -7.75 10.58
CA SER A 157 6.54 -8.69 11.61
C SER A 157 6.95 -7.90 12.85
N ARG A 158 5.98 -7.67 13.75
CA ARG A 158 6.09 -6.74 14.88
C ARG A 158 7.24 -7.08 15.83
N ASN A 159 7.42 -8.36 16.17
CA ASN A 159 8.49 -8.75 17.09
C ASN A 159 9.89 -8.55 16.50
N ILE A 160 10.08 -8.77 15.19
CA ILE A 160 11.38 -8.55 14.52
C ILE A 160 11.69 -7.05 14.46
N GLU A 161 10.69 -6.22 14.14
CA GLU A 161 10.84 -4.76 14.11
C GLU A 161 11.15 -4.19 15.49
N GLY A 162 10.45 -4.67 16.54
CA GLY A 162 10.65 -4.23 17.92
C GLY A 162 11.97 -4.72 18.54
N GLU A 163 12.54 -5.84 18.06
CA GLU A 163 13.82 -6.36 18.54
C GLU A 163 14.98 -5.40 18.26
N ASN A 164 15.05 -4.87 17.05
CA ASN A 164 16.07 -3.92 16.67
C ASN A 164 15.66 -3.10 15.43
N PRO A 165 15.69 -1.75 15.47
CA PRO A 165 15.37 -0.91 14.31
C PRO A 165 16.17 -1.25 13.04
N LEU A 166 17.36 -1.82 13.17
CA LEU A 166 18.19 -2.26 12.04
C LEU A 166 17.60 -3.50 11.32
N TYR A 167 16.63 -4.17 11.91
CA TYR A 167 15.92 -5.32 11.33
C TYR A 167 14.68 -4.90 10.54
N LEU A 168 14.45 -3.59 10.35
CA LEU A 168 13.31 -3.05 9.60
C LEU A 168 13.10 -3.76 8.26
N SER A 169 14.16 -3.97 7.48
CA SER A 169 14.06 -4.65 6.19
C SER A 169 13.56 -6.09 6.32
N GLN A 170 13.94 -6.82 7.36
CA GLN A 170 13.46 -8.18 7.59
C GLN A 170 12.02 -8.19 8.11
N ALA A 171 11.64 -7.20 8.91
CA ALA A 171 10.30 -7.04 9.44
C ALA A 171 9.27 -6.66 8.36
N LYS A 172 9.70 -5.90 7.35
CA LYS A 172 8.84 -5.26 6.33
C LYS A 172 8.92 -5.89 4.94
N ILE A 173 10.03 -6.58 4.58
CA ILE A 173 10.29 -7.02 3.20
C ILE A 173 10.42 -8.55 3.15
N TYR A 174 9.28 -9.23 2.99
CA TYR A 174 9.20 -10.67 2.80
C TYR A 174 8.05 -11.00 1.85
N TYR A 175 7.88 -12.27 1.50
CA TYR A 175 6.83 -12.69 0.55
C TYR A 175 5.43 -12.47 1.13
N GLY A 176 4.58 -11.76 0.39
CA GLY A 176 3.22 -11.42 0.81
C GLY A 176 3.15 -10.29 1.85
N SER A 177 4.25 -9.56 2.10
CA SER A 177 4.30 -8.48 3.10
C SER A 177 3.63 -7.18 2.66
N ASN A 178 3.18 -7.06 1.41
CA ASN A 178 2.58 -5.84 0.89
C ASN A 178 1.33 -6.13 0.06
N ALA A 179 0.22 -5.46 0.35
CA ALA A 179 -0.95 -5.48 -0.50
C ALA A 179 -1.35 -4.07 -0.92
N LEU A 180 -1.73 -3.92 -2.19
CA LEU A 180 -2.24 -2.66 -2.76
C LEU A 180 -3.57 -2.89 -3.47
N GLY A 181 -4.48 -1.95 -3.37
CA GLY A 181 -5.72 -1.99 -4.10
C GLY A 181 -6.93 -1.44 -3.34
N PRO A 182 -8.12 -1.74 -3.82
CA PRO A 182 -8.44 -2.53 -5.03
C PRO A 182 -8.10 -1.81 -6.32
N MET A 183 -8.03 -0.47 -6.31
CA MET A 183 -7.79 0.39 -7.46
C MET A 183 -6.98 1.62 -7.07
N ILE A 184 -6.65 2.46 -8.02
CA ILE A 184 -6.17 3.82 -7.80
C ILE A 184 -7.32 4.78 -8.07
N ARG A 185 -7.70 5.58 -7.08
CA ARG A 185 -8.60 6.70 -7.28
C ARG A 185 -7.80 7.87 -7.82
N PRO A 186 -8.11 8.38 -9.03
CA PRO A 186 -7.44 9.58 -9.55
C PRO A 186 -7.59 10.77 -8.62
N ILE A 187 -6.54 11.58 -8.45
CA ILE A 187 -6.54 12.67 -7.47
C ILE A 187 -7.66 13.70 -7.72
N TRP A 188 -8.02 13.94 -8.96
CA TRP A 188 -9.11 14.85 -9.34
C TRP A 188 -10.53 14.32 -9.09
N GLU A 189 -10.65 13.04 -8.72
CA GLU A 189 -11.92 12.40 -8.31
C GLU A 189 -12.09 12.37 -6.78
N ILE A 190 -11.09 12.84 -6.02
CA ILE A 190 -11.09 12.85 -4.55
C ILE A 190 -11.40 14.26 -4.05
N ILE A 191 -12.40 14.35 -3.18
CA ILE A 191 -12.75 15.59 -2.48
C ILE A 191 -11.97 15.60 -1.17
N ASP A 192 -11.17 16.63 -0.93
CA ASP A 192 -10.35 16.79 0.29
C ASP A 192 -9.50 15.55 0.63
N HIS A 193 -8.51 15.30 -0.21
CA HIS A 193 -7.60 14.16 -0.07
C HIS A 193 -6.78 14.15 1.24
N ASN A 194 -6.74 15.25 2.00
CA ASN A 194 -6.08 15.32 3.30
C ASN A 194 -6.99 14.92 4.48
N ALA A 195 -8.25 14.56 4.22
CA ALA A 195 -9.22 14.30 5.27
C ALA A 195 -9.92 12.93 5.18
N LEU A 196 -9.39 12.01 4.36
CA LEU A 196 -10.00 10.69 4.18
C LEU A 196 -9.98 9.89 5.50
N GLY A 197 -11.13 9.30 5.84
CA GLY A 197 -11.25 8.32 6.91
C GLY A 197 -10.62 6.98 6.50
N ILE A 198 -9.98 6.31 7.45
CA ILE A 198 -9.35 4.99 7.29
C ILE A 198 -9.94 4.08 8.35
N TYR A 199 -10.52 2.97 7.93
CA TYR A 199 -11.17 1.97 8.79
C TYR A 199 -10.53 0.63 8.55
N ALA A 200 -10.24 -0.12 9.62
CA ALA A 200 -9.70 -1.46 9.49
C ALA A 200 -10.32 -2.43 10.49
N LYS A 201 -10.39 -3.70 10.08
CA LYS A 201 -10.80 -4.80 10.95
C LYS A 201 -10.05 -6.09 10.62
N ILE A 202 -9.93 -6.93 11.64
CA ILE A 202 -9.47 -8.32 11.52
C ILE A 202 -10.64 -9.22 11.91
N GLU A 203 -10.98 -10.15 11.02
CA GLU A 203 -12.00 -11.16 11.25
C GLU A 203 -11.34 -12.55 11.33
N ARG A 204 -11.68 -13.30 12.36
CA ARG A 204 -11.20 -14.66 12.64
C ARG A 204 -12.39 -15.58 12.85
N ALA A 205 -12.48 -16.65 12.04
CA ALA A 205 -13.59 -17.61 12.10
C ALA A 205 -14.99 -16.94 12.08
N GLY A 206 -15.14 -15.87 11.29
CA GLY A 206 -16.40 -15.14 11.13
C GLY A 206 -16.71 -14.11 12.23
N SER A 207 -15.83 -13.93 13.22
CA SER A 207 -15.98 -12.93 14.29
C SER A 207 -14.93 -11.82 14.17
N ILE A 208 -15.32 -10.58 14.46
CA ILE A 208 -14.38 -9.46 14.50
C ILE A 208 -13.56 -9.59 15.79
N VAL A 209 -12.23 -9.73 15.65
CA VAL A 209 -11.29 -9.80 16.79
C VAL A 209 -10.60 -8.46 17.05
N TRP A 210 -10.58 -7.58 16.08
CA TRP A 210 -10.08 -6.21 16.20
C TRP A 210 -10.69 -5.32 15.14
N GLN A 211 -10.95 -4.07 15.50
CA GLN A 211 -11.30 -3.00 14.57
C GLN A 211 -10.87 -1.65 15.12
N ALA A 212 -10.51 -0.73 14.23
CA ALA A 212 -10.15 0.64 14.58
C ALA A 212 -10.34 1.57 13.38
N GLU A 213 -10.31 2.88 13.66
CA GLU A 213 -10.41 3.94 12.65
C GLU A 213 -9.44 5.08 12.94
N THR A 214 -9.06 5.79 11.90
CA THR A 214 -8.28 7.03 11.92
C THR A 214 -8.62 7.88 10.70
N SER A 215 -7.89 8.98 10.52
CA SER A 215 -8.04 9.85 9.35
C SER A 215 -6.68 10.43 8.95
N LEU A 216 -6.51 10.76 7.67
CA LEU A 216 -5.36 11.51 7.17
C LEU A 216 -5.18 12.86 7.83
N LYS A 217 -6.23 13.43 8.48
CA LYS A 217 -6.10 14.64 9.32
C LYS A 217 -5.11 14.48 10.48
N SER A 218 -4.87 13.25 10.92
CA SER A 218 -3.95 12.93 12.02
C SER A 218 -2.52 12.66 11.55
N LEU A 219 -2.26 12.76 10.24
CA LEU A 219 -0.92 12.63 9.68
C LEU A 219 -0.06 13.83 10.11
N ASN A 220 1.10 13.55 10.69
CA ASN A 220 2.04 14.59 11.16
C ASN A 220 2.90 15.20 10.04
N ARG A 221 2.85 14.61 8.85
CA ARG A 221 3.59 15.04 7.66
C ARG A 221 2.65 15.43 6.54
N THR A 222 3.01 16.41 5.74
CA THR A 222 2.28 16.69 4.51
C THR A 222 2.72 15.74 3.40
N PHE A 223 1.88 15.52 2.40
CA PHE A 223 2.29 14.74 1.22
C PHE A 223 3.44 15.41 0.48
N ASP A 224 3.44 16.74 0.37
CA ASP A 224 4.52 17.48 -0.28
C ASP A 224 5.85 17.26 0.42
N ASP A 225 5.88 17.25 1.76
CA ASP A 225 7.07 16.96 2.54
C ASP A 225 7.60 15.52 2.27
N LEU A 226 6.71 14.52 2.30
CA LEU A 226 7.07 13.14 2.01
C LEU A 226 7.58 12.96 0.57
N ILE A 227 6.94 13.61 -0.40
CA ILE A 227 7.32 13.57 -1.82
C ILE A 227 8.70 14.23 -2.02
N ASP A 228 8.91 15.42 -1.43
CA ASP A 228 10.19 16.13 -1.53
C ASP A 228 11.35 15.27 -1.01
N TYR A 229 11.19 14.66 0.17
CA TYR A 229 12.22 13.78 0.71
C TYR A 229 12.40 12.49 -0.09
N LEU A 230 11.32 11.89 -0.62
CA LEU A 230 11.39 10.68 -1.42
C LEU A 230 12.17 10.90 -2.73
N PHE A 231 11.94 12.03 -3.40
CA PHE A 231 12.62 12.36 -4.66
C PHE A 231 13.99 13.00 -4.47
N ARG A 232 14.37 13.33 -3.24
CA ARG A 232 15.67 13.97 -2.96
C ARG A 232 16.81 12.98 -3.15
N CYS A 233 17.64 13.21 -4.18
CA CYS A 233 18.72 12.32 -4.61
C CYS A 233 18.27 10.92 -5.05
N GLN A 234 17.00 10.77 -5.43
CA GLN A 234 16.42 9.53 -5.95
C GLN A 234 15.84 9.75 -7.34
N TYR A 235 15.83 8.70 -8.14
CA TYR A 235 15.31 8.72 -9.50
C TYR A 235 14.32 7.59 -9.73
N PHE A 236 13.07 7.95 -10.04
CA PHE A 236 11.98 7.01 -10.32
C PHE A 236 11.53 7.16 -11.78
N PRO A 237 12.20 6.50 -12.74
CA PRO A 237 11.98 6.69 -14.19
C PRO A 237 10.57 6.33 -14.65
N VAL A 238 9.89 5.47 -13.91
CA VAL A 238 8.53 4.98 -14.18
C VAL A 238 7.53 5.33 -13.07
N GLY A 239 7.88 6.35 -12.26
CA GLY A 239 7.09 6.71 -11.08
C GLY A 239 7.30 5.77 -9.90
N VAL A 240 6.57 5.98 -8.81
CA VAL A 240 6.70 5.27 -7.55
C VAL A 240 5.37 5.30 -6.78
N ILE A 241 5.15 4.31 -5.92
CA ILE A 241 4.05 4.30 -4.96
C ILE A 241 4.65 4.50 -3.57
N LEU A 242 4.12 5.45 -2.80
CA LEU A 242 4.51 5.71 -1.43
C LEU A 242 3.35 5.45 -0.49
N SER A 243 3.50 4.49 0.40
CA SER A 243 2.61 4.25 1.54
C SER A 243 2.94 5.27 2.65
N THR A 244 1.92 5.94 3.19
CA THR A 244 2.10 7.17 3.96
C THR A 244 2.21 6.95 5.47
N GLY A 245 2.23 5.70 5.90
CA GLY A 245 2.23 5.31 7.29
C GLY A 245 0.83 5.07 7.86
N THR A 246 0.79 4.38 9.00
CA THR A 246 -0.45 3.98 9.66
C THR A 246 -0.76 4.81 10.89
N GLY A 247 -2.03 5.17 11.09
CA GLY A 247 -2.55 5.81 12.30
C GLY A 247 -3.27 4.84 13.24
N ILE A 248 -3.39 3.57 12.87
CA ILE A 248 -4.06 2.52 13.65
C ILE A 248 -3.26 1.23 13.63
N VAL A 249 -2.96 0.72 14.81
CA VAL A 249 -2.16 -0.52 14.99
C VAL A 249 -2.90 -1.38 16.01
N PRO A 250 -3.06 -2.70 15.77
CA PRO A 250 -3.61 -3.62 16.76
C PRO A 250 -2.80 -3.58 18.07
N PRO A 251 -3.42 -3.75 19.25
CA PRO A 251 -2.70 -3.82 20.53
C PRO A 251 -1.79 -5.07 20.58
N LEU A 252 -0.89 -5.13 21.59
CA LEU A 252 0.16 -6.14 21.66
C LEU A 252 -0.34 -7.58 21.80
N ASP A 253 -1.55 -7.77 22.34
CA ASP A 253 -2.19 -9.06 22.53
C ASP A 253 -2.91 -9.57 21.25
N ILE A 254 -2.98 -8.75 20.19
CA ILE A 254 -3.55 -9.12 18.89
C ILE A 254 -2.44 -9.38 17.89
N SER A 255 -2.32 -10.62 17.45
CA SER A 255 -1.48 -11.05 16.32
C SER A 255 -2.33 -11.72 15.25
N LEU A 256 -1.96 -11.53 14.00
CA LEU A 256 -2.56 -12.23 12.87
C LEU A 256 -2.28 -13.73 12.92
N LEU A 257 -3.27 -14.51 12.54
CA LEU A 257 -3.18 -15.96 12.33
C LEU A 257 -3.53 -16.29 10.87
N ALA A 258 -3.03 -17.42 10.39
CA ALA A 258 -3.42 -17.93 9.08
C ALA A 258 -4.96 -18.08 9.01
N GLN A 259 -5.54 -17.71 7.87
CA GLN A 259 -6.98 -17.66 7.56
C GLN A 259 -7.73 -16.46 8.13
N ASP A 260 -7.12 -15.56 8.91
CA ASP A 260 -7.73 -14.28 9.24
C ASP A 260 -8.05 -13.49 7.96
N LEU A 261 -9.10 -12.67 8.02
CA LEU A 261 -9.39 -11.68 6.97
C LEU A 261 -9.05 -10.30 7.49
N VAL A 262 -8.20 -9.60 6.78
CA VAL A 262 -7.90 -8.19 7.00
C VAL A 262 -8.71 -7.38 6.00
N THR A 263 -9.54 -6.47 6.50
CA THR A 263 -10.32 -5.53 5.69
C THR A 263 -9.90 -4.11 6.02
N ILE A 264 -9.51 -3.36 5.00
CA ILE A 264 -9.14 -1.94 5.10
C ILE A 264 -10.04 -1.15 4.16
N THR A 265 -10.76 -0.16 4.68
CA THR A 265 -11.62 0.74 3.90
C THR A 265 -11.09 2.17 4.02
N VAL A 266 -11.00 2.86 2.91
CA VAL A 266 -10.65 4.29 2.87
C VAL A 266 -11.73 5.04 2.11
N ASP A 267 -12.20 6.13 2.71
CA ASP A 267 -13.22 6.99 2.11
C ASP A 267 -12.87 7.36 0.67
N GLN A 268 -13.86 7.33 -0.21
CA GLN A 268 -13.75 7.67 -1.63
C GLN A 268 -12.79 6.78 -2.46
N ILE A 269 -12.00 5.89 -1.83
CA ILE A 269 -11.09 4.97 -2.54
C ILE A 269 -11.73 3.59 -2.68
N GLY A 270 -12.22 3.00 -1.57
CA GLY A 270 -12.85 1.68 -1.60
C GLY A 270 -12.42 0.79 -0.45
N THR A 271 -12.41 -0.53 -0.70
CA THR A 271 -12.11 -1.55 0.33
C THR A 271 -11.12 -2.57 -0.20
N LEU A 272 -10.00 -2.73 0.49
CA LEU A 272 -9.00 -3.78 0.29
C LEU A 272 -9.27 -4.91 1.28
N VAL A 273 -9.40 -6.14 0.78
CA VAL A 273 -9.59 -7.34 1.60
C VAL A 273 -8.50 -8.33 1.27
N ASN A 274 -7.84 -8.86 2.29
CA ASN A 274 -6.82 -9.90 2.13
C ASN A 274 -7.02 -11.02 3.13
N ARG A 275 -6.82 -12.27 2.69
CA ARG A 275 -6.71 -13.43 3.58
C ARG A 275 -5.27 -13.58 4.03
N VAL A 276 -5.06 -13.92 5.29
CA VAL A 276 -3.73 -14.15 5.85
C VAL A 276 -3.27 -15.57 5.58
N ALA A 277 -2.06 -15.75 5.10
CA ALA A 277 -1.40 -17.03 4.88
C ALA A 277 -0.03 -17.07 5.56
N LEU A 278 0.41 -18.28 5.97
CA LEU A 278 1.75 -18.47 6.50
C LEU A 278 2.79 -18.45 5.37
N THR A 279 3.76 -17.56 5.46
CA THR A 279 4.93 -17.57 4.58
C THR A 279 6.01 -18.47 5.16
N PRO A 280 6.31 -19.63 4.54
CA PRO A 280 7.27 -20.59 5.07
C PRO A 280 8.70 -20.06 4.99
N GLU A 281 9.58 -20.55 5.89
CA GLU A 281 11.00 -20.18 5.93
C GLU A 281 11.73 -20.57 4.65
N ASP A 282 11.39 -21.69 4.03
CA ASP A 282 12.03 -22.30 2.87
C ASP A 282 11.23 -22.11 1.57
N ILE A 283 10.57 -20.99 1.39
CA ILE A 283 9.69 -20.72 0.24
C ILE A 283 10.34 -21.05 -1.12
N ASN A 284 11.66 -20.88 -1.25
CA ASN A 284 12.37 -21.17 -2.49
C ASN A 284 12.38 -22.66 -2.84
N TYR A 285 12.26 -23.56 -1.87
CA TYR A 285 12.15 -25.01 -2.11
C TYR A 285 10.82 -25.39 -2.76
N ARG A 286 9.74 -24.68 -2.44
CA ARG A 286 8.41 -24.95 -2.98
C ARG A 286 8.20 -24.42 -4.40
N ILE A 287 8.96 -23.38 -4.80
CA ILE A 287 8.86 -22.83 -6.16
C ILE A 287 9.59 -23.73 -7.17
N LYS A 288 10.44 -24.64 -6.72
CA LYS A 288 11.22 -25.55 -7.57
C LYS A 288 10.56 -26.92 -7.77
N GLN A 289 9.45 -27.20 -7.09
CA GLN A 289 8.63 -28.40 -7.26
C GLN A 289 7.35 -28.07 -8.02
#